data_e605715009716115e344b445e23cb8cc
#
_entry.id   e605715009716115e344b445e23cb8cc
#
_cell.length_a   1.000
_cell.length_b   1.000
_cell.length_c   1.000
_cell.angle_alpha   90.00
_cell.angle_beta   90.00
_cell.angle_gamma   90.00
#
_symmetry.space_group_name_H-M   'P 1'
#
loop_
_entity.id
_entity.type
_entity.pdbx_description
1 polymer ?
#
loop_
_entity_poly.entity_id
_entity_poly.type
_entity_poly.pdbx_seq_one_letter_code
_entity_poly.pdbx_strand_id
1 'polypeptide(L)'
;VAAARSRGIGLQTFKVGPDYLDPQLLASASGRPCRNLDLLLCGAPWVRQSFHWWSNQVPLSLVEGVMGLYDGRGPSSEGSSAAIALELNLPVLLMVEASRQAGSLAALVRGFRDHEPKLNIAGVVLNGVSTSRHQQLLQEAMGSIAMPVLGVIPRDESLELPSRHLGLVPPAEQEAWPQRLSQLGQKASQWLQLEKLLALMANPNQNTPQTQTQNQAQNPISWSLGTVLSKHKAHQQATHQKSEQRPCVVIAKDKAFHFCYPELPEWLEALGCQVQWWAPLEDQALPEACAALVLPGGYPELQAKELSQCKRSLGAINQHCRLGLPLYAECGGLLLLGQELLDADGEAHPMAGVLPFRAQRGALSLGYRGATPLRAGLVLRPGEQLQGHEFHRWQLQETPAQKAAEQAWRLEGWGVLARVEGWTNAALHASWLHLHWGGCPSIPLRLRDAAVAANAKRQTTQN
;
A
#
# COMPACT_ATOMS: atom_id res chain seq x y z
N VAL A 1 -0.05 -2.06 19.46
CA VAL A 1 -0.09 -3.34 18.72
C VAL A 1 0.67 -4.42 19.51
N ALA A 2 2.00 -4.29 19.68
CA ALA A 2 2.84 -5.28 20.36
C ALA A 2 2.36 -5.60 21.79
N ALA A 3 1.93 -4.59 22.57
CA ALA A 3 1.40 -4.78 23.92
C ALA A 3 0.06 -5.54 23.94
N ALA A 4 -0.80 -5.41 22.95
CA ALA A 4 -2.02 -6.19 22.83
C ALA A 4 -1.69 -7.65 22.47
N ARG A 5 -0.79 -7.85 21.50
CA ARG A 5 -0.36 -9.19 21.08
C ARG A 5 0.33 -9.98 22.21
N SER A 6 1.17 -9.34 23.03
CA SER A 6 1.80 -10.00 24.19
C SER A 6 0.81 -10.48 25.25
N ARG A 7 -0.41 -9.92 25.26
CA ARG A 7 -1.54 -10.35 26.08
C ARG A 7 -2.43 -11.39 25.40
N GLY A 8 -2.05 -11.88 24.21
CA GLY A 8 -2.84 -12.84 23.44
C GLY A 8 -4.09 -12.25 22.80
N ILE A 9 -4.22 -10.92 22.71
CA ILE A 9 -5.40 -10.27 22.15
C ILE A 9 -5.17 -10.07 20.64
N GLY A 10 -6.07 -10.64 19.82
CA GLY A 10 -6.06 -10.47 18.38
C GLY A 10 -6.37 -9.04 17.98
N LEU A 11 -5.59 -8.49 17.04
CA LEU A 11 -5.71 -7.11 16.59
C LEU A 11 -5.52 -7.00 15.08
N GLN A 12 -6.45 -6.35 14.40
CA GLN A 12 -6.32 -5.97 13.00
C GLN A 12 -5.77 -4.57 12.87
N THR A 13 -4.72 -4.42 12.08
CA THR A 13 -4.13 -3.12 11.77
C THR A 13 -4.53 -2.64 10.40
N PHE A 14 -4.71 -1.31 10.30
CA PHE A 14 -4.95 -0.60 9.06
C PHE A 14 -4.02 0.60 8.99
N LYS A 15 -3.67 1.01 7.78
CA LYS A 15 -2.89 2.22 7.50
C LYS A 15 -3.68 3.15 6.58
N VAL A 16 -3.76 4.43 6.93
CA VAL A 16 -4.36 5.44 6.03
C VAL A 16 -3.39 5.75 4.89
N GLY A 17 -3.93 5.83 3.67
CA GLY A 17 -3.18 6.26 2.49
C GLY A 17 -2.34 5.18 1.82
N PRO A 18 -1.57 5.55 0.79
CA PRO A 18 -0.83 4.64 -0.09
C PRO A 18 0.57 4.30 0.44
N ASP A 19 0.66 3.84 1.66
CA ASP A 19 1.90 3.48 2.32
C ASP A 19 2.20 1.98 2.15
N TYR A 20 3.46 1.62 1.92
CA TYR A 20 3.92 0.25 1.78
C TYR A 20 4.89 -0.20 2.88
N LEU A 21 5.46 0.72 3.66
CA LEU A 21 6.50 0.42 4.66
C LEU A 21 5.91 0.26 6.06
N ASP A 22 5.15 1.25 6.53
CA ASP A 22 4.48 1.17 7.84
C ASP A 22 3.55 -0.05 7.93
N PRO A 23 2.78 -0.43 6.87
CA PRO A 23 2.00 -1.66 6.88
C PRO A 23 2.81 -2.93 7.14
N GLN A 24 4.08 -3.01 6.70
CA GLN A 24 4.93 -4.17 6.99
C GLN A 24 5.32 -4.24 8.47
N LEU A 25 5.60 -3.09 9.10
CA LEU A 25 5.86 -3.01 10.55
C LEU A 25 4.62 -3.38 11.36
N LEU A 26 3.47 -2.82 10.99
CA LEU A 26 2.17 -3.11 11.62
C LEU A 26 1.77 -4.59 11.46
N ALA A 27 1.97 -5.15 10.28
CA ALA A 27 1.70 -6.56 10.01
C ALA A 27 2.61 -7.47 10.85
N SER A 28 3.90 -7.17 10.93
CA SER A 28 4.83 -7.91 11.77
C SER A 28 4.46 -7.82 13.26
N ALA A 29 4.04 -6.63 13.71
CA ALA A 29 3.64 -6.40 15.10
C ALA A 29 2.33 -7.11 15.47
N SER A 30 1.33 -7.13 14.58
CA SER A 30 0.03 -7.75 14.82
C SER A 30 0.02 -9.26 14.53
N GLY A 31 0.92 -9.73 13.65
CA GLY A 31 0.91 -11.08 13.10
C GLY A 31 -0.19 -11.30 12.05
N ARG A 32 -0.76 -10.23 11.50
CA ARG A 32 -1.80 -10.23 10.47
C ARG A 32 -1.46 -9.22 9.38
N PRO A 33 -1.85 -9.45 8.11
CA PRO A 33 -1.67 -8.44 7.07
C PRO A 33 -2.32 -7.10 7.47
N CYS A 34 -1.56 -6.02 7.40
CA CYS A 34 -2.09 -4.67 7.55
C CYS A 34 -2.77 -4.24 6.25
N ARG A 35 -3.93 -3.58 6.35
CA ARG A 35 -4.73 -3.16 5.19
C ARG A 35 -4.65 -1.64 5.01
N ASN A 36 -4.52 -1.20 3.76
CA ASN A 36 -4.56 0.22 3.47
C ASN A 36 -6.02 0.70 3.31
N LEU A 37 -6.33 1.82 3.95
CA LEU A 37 -7.60 2.51 3.81
C LEU A 37 -7.36 3.84 3.10
N ASP A 38 -7.85 3.97 1.87
CA ASP A 38 -7.60 5.13 1.04
C ASP A 38 -8.86 5.53 0.27
N LEU A 39 -9.43 6.69 0.63
CA LEU A 39 -10.66 7.20 0.01
C LEU A 39 -10.44 7.66 -1.43
N LEU A 40 -9.22 8.12 -1.75
CA LEU A 40 -8.89 8.63 -3.09
C LEU A 40 -8.62 7.50 -4.08
N LEU A 41 -7.89 6.46 -3.66
CA LEU A 41 -7.56 5.32 -4.51
C LEU A 41 -8.71 4.33 -4.64
N CYS A 42 -9.44 4.09 -3.54
CA CYS A 42 -10.40 2.98 -3.47
C CYS A 42 -11.86 3.43 -3.42
N GLY A 43 -12.11 4.69 -2.98
CA GLY A 43 -13.45 5.19 -2.72
C GLY A 43 -14.06 4.68 -1.41
N ALA A 44 -15.03 5.43 -0.89
CA ALA A 44 -15.68 5.16 0.39
C ALA A 44 -16.35 3.77 0.48
N PRO A 45 -17.01 3.23 -0.57
CA PRO A 45 -17.61 1.90 -0.49
C PRO A 45 -16.60 0.78 -0.21
N TRP A 46 -15.43 0.80 -0.88
CA TRP A 46 -14.38 -0.18 -0.63
C TRP A 46 -13.80 -0.02 0.77
N VAL A 47 -13.51 1.22 1.18
CA VAL A 47 -12.95 1.51 2.51
C VAL A 47 -13.86 0.98 3.61
N ARG A 48 -15.17 1.26 3.56
CA ARG A 48 -16.15 0.73 4.53
C ARG A 48 -16.17 -0.80 4.51
N GLN A 49 -16.27 -1.41 3.33
CA GLN A 49 -16.37 -2.86 3.19
C GLN A 49 -15.11 -3.56 3.71
N SER A 50 -13.93 -3.05 3.35
CA SER A 50 -12.65 -3.59 3.80
C SER A 50 -12.48 -3.45 5.32
N PHE A 51 -12.75 -2.26 5.87
CA PHE A 51 -12.67 -2.05 7.32
C PHE A 51 -13.58 -2.99 8.09
N HIS A 52 -14.88 -3.04 7.75
CA HIS A 52 -15.85 -3.88 8.45
C HIS A 52 -15.55 -5.38 8.33
N TRP A 53 -15.12 -5.84 7.17
CA TRP A 53 -14.76 -7.25 6.99
C TRP A 53 -13.60 -7.67 7.89
N TRP A 54 -12.52 -6.92 7.84
CA TRP A 54 -11.30 -7.31 8.56
C TRP A 54 -11.39 -7.06 10.07
N SER A 55 -12.03 -5.98 10.48
CA SER A 55 -12.23 -5.67 11.91
C SER A 55 -13.12 -6.69 12.61
N ASN A 56 -14.12 -7.25 11.92
CA ASN A 56 -15.02 -8.24 12.50
C ASN A 56 -14.38 -9.61 12.77
N GLN A 57 -13.17 -9.84 12.31
CA GLN A 57 -12.47 -11.12 12.49
C GLN A 57 -11.69 -11.20 13.82
N VAL A 58 -11.53 -10.11 14.52
CA VAL A 58 -10.70 -10.01 15.74
C VAL A 58 -11.33 -9.01 16.72
N PRO A 59 -11.00 -9.14 18.05
CA PRO A 59 -11.56 -8.25 19.07
C PRO A 59 -11.22 -6.78 18.91
N LEU A 60 -10.02 -6.46 18.41
CA LEU A 60 -9.50 -5.10 18.38
C LEU A 60 -9.15 -4.68 16.95
N SER A 61 -9.30 -3.38 16.68
CA SER A 61 -8.86 -2.75 15.44
C SER A 61 -8.11 -1.45 15.72
N LEU A 62 -7.05 -1.20 14.96
CA LEU A 62 -6.25 0.02 15.00
C LEU A 62 -6.02 0.54 13.59
N VAL A 63 -6.39 1.79 13.37
CA VAL A 63 -6.07 2.53 12.13
C VAL A 63 -4.95 3.51 12.44
N GLU A 64 -3.81 3.33 11.79
CA GLU A 64 -2.70 4.29 11.88
C GLU A 64 -2.89 5.38 10.82
N GLY A 65 -2.88 6.63 11.25
CA GLY A 65 -2.96 7.79 10.37
C GLY A 65 -1.70 8.00 9.53
N VAL A 66 -1.77 8.95 8.61
CA VAL A 66 -0.66 9.39 7.76
C VAL A 66 -0.50 10.90 7.87
N MET A 67 0.74 11.39 7.92
CA MET A 67 1.07 12.83 8.01
C MET A 67 0.31 13.54 9.17
N GLY A 68 -0.06 14.80 9.03
CA GLY A 68 -0.95 15.47 9.98
C GLY A 68 -2.39 15.02 9.84
N LEU A 69 -3.17 15.14 10.92
CA LEU A 69 -4.55 14.64 11.00
C LEU A 69 -5.43 15.10 9.83
N TYR A 70 -5.27 16.34 9.39
CA TYR A 70 -6.05 16.97 8.33
C TYR A 70 -5.31 17.08 6.99
N ASP A 71 -4.08 16.55 6.90
CA ASP A 71 -3.30 16.60 5.67
C ASP A 71 -3.87 15.60 4.66
N GLY A 72 -4.33 16.10 3.52
CA GLY A 72 -4.93 15.32 2.44
C GLY A 72 -4.38 15.72 1.08
N ARG A 73 -5.21 15.64 0.05
CA ARG A 73 -4.82 15.98 -1.31
C ARG A 73 -4.68 17.51 -1.48
N GLY A 74 -3.44 17.97 -1.65
CA GLY A 74 -3.15 19.40 -1.76
C GLY A 74 -3.51 20.14 -0.45
N PRO A 75 -4.20 21.29 -0.53
CA PRO A 75 -4.58 22.07 0.65
C PRO A 75 -5.86 21.55 1.35
N SER A 76 -6.49 20.51 0.83
CA SER A 76 -7.75 19.97 1.37
C SER A 76 -7.50 18.82 2.33
N SER A 77 -8.47 18.53 3.19
CA SER A 77 -8.46 17.33 4.05
C SER A 77 -8.99 16.08 3.34
N GLU A 78 -9.23 16.13 2.04
CA GLU A 78 -9.70 15.00 1.25
C GLU A 78 -8.65 13.87 1.23
N GLY A 79 -9.02 12.67 1.67
CA GLY A 79 -8.11 11.54 1.81
C GLY A 79 -7.23 11.56 3.07
N SER A 80 -7.41 12.55 3.96
CA SER A 80 -6.68 12.64 5.23
C SER A 80 -7.09 11.57 6.24
N SER A 81 -6.32 11.45 7.32
CA SER A 81 -6.67 10.60 8.48
C SER A 81 -8.00 11.01 9.11
N ALA A 82 -8.31 12.31 9.17
CA ALA A 82 -9.61 12.82 9.62
C ALA A 82 -10.75 12.37 8.71
N ALA A 83 -10.56 12.40 7.39
CA ALA A 83 -11.58 11.94 6.45
C ALA A 83 -11.90 10.45 6.63
N ILE A 84 -10.91 9.60 6.85
CA ILE A 84 -11.11 8.17 7.17
C ILE A 84 -11.85 8.00 8.52
N ALA A 85 -11.45 8.75 9.56
CA ALA A 85 -12.09 8.64 10.87
C ALA A 85 -13.57 9.07 10.82
N LEU A 86 -13.90 10.11 10.06
CA LEU A 86 -15.29 10.54 9.82
C LEU A 86 -16.07 9.51 9.03
N GLU A 87 -15.51 8.98 7.95
CA GLU A 87 -16.15 8.00 7.07
C GLU A 87 -16.53 6.71 7.81
N LEU A 88 -15.66 6.29 8.76
CA LEU A 88 -15.84 5.06 9.52
C LEU A 88 -16.40 5.30 10.93
N ASN A 89 -16.68 6.55 11.29
CA ASN A 89 -17.12 6.97 12.64
C ASN A 89 -16.21 6.42 13.76
N LEU A 90 -14.89 6.62 13.61
CA LEU A 90 -13.88 6.12 14.54
C LEU A 90 -13.47 7.19 15.55
N PRO A 91 -13.22 6.83 16.82
CA PRO A 91 -12.58 7.72 17.77
C PRO A 91 -11.11 7.93 17.38
N VAL A 92 -10.65 9.18 17.49
CA VAL A 92 -9.26 9.56 17.19
C VAL A 92 -8.46 9.70 18.46
N LEU A 93 -7.35 8.99 18.54
CA LEU A 93 -6.30 9.22 19.52
C LEU A 93 -5.24 10.11 18.87
N LEU A 94 -5.12 11.36 19.31
CA LEU A 94 -4.19 12.30 18.72
C LEU A 94 -2.80 12.12 19.35
N MET A 95 -1.81 11.73 18.57
CA MET A 95 -0.41 11.72 18.97
C MET A 95 0.16 13.12 18.78
N VAL A 96 0.66 13.74 19.86
CA VAL A 96 1.12 15.12 19.83
C VAL A 96 2.59 15.21 20.23
N GLU A 97 3.41 15.83 19.37
CA GLU A 97 4.78 16.16 19.71
C GLU A 97 4.81 17.27 20.76
N ALA A 98 5.18 16.91 21.97
CA ALA A 98 5.13 17.79 23.14
C ALA A 98 6.51 18.33 23.54
N SER A 99 7.60 17.90 22.88
CA SER A 99 8.92 18.43 23.18
C SER A 99 8.93 19.96 23.00
N ARG A 100 9.53 20.67 23.95
CA ARG A 100 9.60 22.15 23.97
C ARG A 100 8.23 22.87 23.99
N GLN A 101 7.13 22.16 24.30
CA GLN A 101 5.80 22.73 24.50
C GLN A 101 5.49 22.89 25.98
N ALA A 102 4.55 23.79 26.31
CA ALA A 102 3.97 23.97 27.63
C ALA A 102 2.47 24.30 27.51
N GLY A 103 1.96 25.35 28.10
CA GLY A 103 0.55 25.76 28.01
C GLY A 103 0.04 25.98 26.59
N SER A 104 0.90 26.37 25.64
CA SER A 104 0.53 26.53 24.23
C SER A 104 0.06 25.23 23.56
N LEU A 105 0.43 24.06 24.12
CA LEU A 105 -0.05 22.78 23.62
C LEU A 105 -1.57 22.65 23.69
N ALA A 106 -2.20 23.25 24.73
CA ALA A 106 -3.65 23.29 24.86
C ALA A 106 -4.32 24.03 23.70
N ALA A 107 -3.73 25.14 23.24
CA ALA A 107 -4.24 25.88 22.08
C ALA A 107 -4.13 25.07 20.81
N LEU A 108 -3.02 24.36 20.61
CA LEU A 108 -2.80 23.47 19.46
C LEU A 108 -3.83 22.33 19.44
N VAL A 109 -3.97 21.58 20.55
CA VAL A 109 -4.90 20.45 20.66
C VAL A 109 -6.35 20.91 20.51
N ARG A 110 -6.69 22.06 21.10
CA ARG A 110 -8.01 22.68 20.92
C ARG A 110 -8.26 23.02 19.46
N GLY A 111 -7.27 23.56 18.75
CA GLY A 111 -7.34 23.82 17.32
C GLY A 111 -7.68 22.57 16.52
N PHE A 112 -6.99 21.46 16.78
CA PHE A 112 -7.31 20.17 16.13
C PHE A 112 -8.74 19.70 16.44
N ARG A 113 -9.19 19.81 17.68
CA ARG A 113 -10.52 19.37 18.11
C ARG A 113 -11.63 20.22 17.48
N ASP A 114 -11.44 21.55 17.49
CA ASP A 114 -12.50 22.48 17.11
C ASP A 114 -12.54 22.75 15.59
N HIS A 115 -11.51 22.31 14.85
CA HIS A 115 -11.42 22.44 13.39
C HIS A 115 -12.50 21.64 12.65
N GLU A 116 -12.80 20.41 13.10
CA GLU A 116 -13.88 19.57 12.58
C GLU A 116 -14.72 19.02 13.75
N PRO A 117 -15.82 19.71 14.09
CA PRO A 117 -16.64 19.37 15.26
C PRO A 117 -17.29 17.98 15.22
N LYS A 118 -17.39 17.36 14.04
CA LYS A 118 -17.94 16.00 13.90
C LYS A 118 -16.91 14.92 14.22
N LEU A 119 -15.63 15.28 14.27
CA LEU A 119 -14.55 14.34 14.56
C LEU A 119 -14.46 14.11 16.07
N ASN A 120 -14.56 12.85 16.49
CA ASN A 120 -14.43 12.47 17.89
C ASN A 120 -12.96 12.31 18.30
N ILE A 121 -12.32 13.35 18.82
CA ILE A 121 -10.99 13.23 19.43
C ILE A 121 -11.16 12.73 20.86
N ALA A 122 -10.96 11.43 21.08
CA ALA A 122 -11.18 10.74 22.35
C ALA A 122 -10.10 11.03 23.41
N GLY A 123 -8.94 11.50 22.99
CA GLY A 123 -7.83 11.83 23.88
C GLY A 123 -6.52 12.06 23.14
N VAL A 124 -5.49 12.36 23.91
CA VAL A 124 -4.14 12.60 23.38
C VAL A 124 -3.11 11.67 24.01
N VAL A 125 -2.03 11.41 23.26
CA VAL A 125 -0.75 10.87 23.77
C VAL A 125 0.30 11.94 23.57
N LEU A 126 0.99 12.30 24.64
CA LEU A 126 2.03 13.32 24.67
C LEU A 126 3.39 12.65 24.40
N ASN A 127 4.01 12.97 23.27
CA ASN A 127 5.30 12.40 22.86
C ASN A 127 6.46 13.37 23.16
N GLY A 128 7.64 12.83 23.48
CA GLY A 128 8.86 13.62 23.70
C GLY A 128 8.90 14.39 25.02
N VAL A 129 8.22 13.92 26.05
CA VAL A 129 8.19 14.58 27.38
C VAL A 129 9.52 14.38 28.09
N SER A 130 10.12 15.48 28.60
CA SER A 130 11.52 15.46 29.07
C SER A 130 11.67 15.22 30.59
N THR A 131 10.76 15.72 31.43
CA THR A 131 10.84 15.67 32.90
C THR A 131 9.47 15.51 33.53
N SER A 132 9.42 15.09 34.82
CA SER A 132 8.17 15.00 35.59
C SER A 132 7.48 16.36 35.70
N ARG A 133 8.25 17.47 35.89
CA ARG A 133 7.69 18.82 35.89
C ARG A 133 7.08 19.21 34.54
N HIS A 134 7.74 18.84 33.45
CA HIS A 134 7.22 19.06 32.10
C HIS A 134 5.92 18.27 31.87
N GLN A 135 5.89 17.02 32.31
CA GLN A 135 4.68 16.18 32.26
C GLN A 135 3.53 16.84 33.03
N GLN A 136 3.77 17.32 34.25
CA GLN A 136 2.74 17.98 35.06
C GLN A 136 2.17 19.23 34.37
N LEU A 137 3.04 20.10 33.84
CA LEU A 137 2.62 21.30 33.08
C LEU A 137 1.73 20.95 31.88
N LEU A 138 2.09 19.92 31.14
CA LEU A 138 1.31 19.47 29.95
C LEU A 138 -0.03 18.85 30.36
N GLN A 139 -0.06 18.07 31.46
CA GLN A 139 -1.31 17.50 31.98
C GLN A 139 -2.28 18.58 32.50
N GLU A 140 -1.77 19.59 33.19
CA GLU A 140 -2.57 20.76 33.63
C GLU A 140 -3.11 21.54 32.41
N ALA A 141 -2.27 21.73 31.37
CA ALA A 141 -2.70 22.38 30.13
C ALA A 141 -3.82 21.58 29.43
N MET A 142 -3.71 20.25 29.34
CA MET A 142 -4.78 19.38 28.78
C MET A 142 -6.05 19.43 29.65
N GLY A 143 -5.90 19.44 30.98
CA GLY A 143 -7.01 19.59 31.91
C GLY A 143 -7.81 20.87 31.68
N SER A 144 -7.15 21.99 31.37
CA SER A 144 -7.81 23.29 31.11
C SER A 144 -8.77 23.29 29.91
N ILE A 145 -8.60 22.35 28.99
CA ILE A 145 -9.46 22.14 27.80
C ILE A 145 -10.28 20.85 27.88
N ALA A 146 -10.31 20.21 29.05
CA ALA A 146 -11.00 18.94 29.30
C ALA A 146 -10.59 17.81 28.30
N MET A 147 -9.31 17.78 27.89
CA MET A 147 -8.79 16.76 26.96
C MET A 147 -8.14 15.61 27.73
N PRO A 148 -8.64 14.36 27.61
CA PRO A 148 -8.04 13.21 28.27
C PRO A 148 -6.61 12.93 27.76
N VAL A 149 -5.65 12.77 28.69
CA VAL A 149 -4.29 12.30 28.39
C VAL A 149 -4.27 10.80 28.59
N LEU A 150 -4.15 10.05 27.49
CA LEU A 150 -4.18 8.58 27.48
C LEU A 150 -2.77 7.95 27.44
N GLY A 151 -1.75 8.77 27.38
CA GLY A 151 -0.37 8.32 27.46
C GLY A 151 0.62 9.48 27.52
N VAL A 152 1.78 9.19 28.09
CA VAL A 152 2.92 10.12 28.14
C VAL A 152 4.17 9.33 27.79
N ILE A 153 4.74 9.63 26.64
CA ILE A 153 5.94 8.97 26.13
C ILE A 153 7.14 9.89 26.40
N PRO A 154 8.10 9.46 27.22
CA PRO A 154 9.31 10.23 27.45
C PRO A 154 10.18 10.28 26.20
N ARG A 155 11.09 11.25 26.16
CA ARG A 155 12.16 11.24 25.17
C ARG A 155 13.07 10.01 25.41
N ASP A 156 13.10 9.11 24.46
CA ASP A 156 13.83 7.84 24.58
C ASP A 156 14.38 7.43 23.20
N GLU A 157 15.70 7.50 23.06
CA GLU A 157 16.42 7.18 21.82
C GLU A 157 16.21 5.73 21.36
N SER A 158 15.89 4.82 22.30
CA SER A 158 15.61 3.43 21.95
C SER A 158 14.32 3.23 21.13
N LEU A 159 13.47 4.26 21.04
CA LEU A 159 12.27 4.25 20.17
C LEU A 159 12.58 4.56 18.72
N GLU A 160 13.77 5.10 18.41
CA GLU A 160 14.13 5.44 17.05
C GLU A 160 14.19 4.19 16.19
N LEU A 161 13.41 4.17 15.12
CA LEU A 161 13.45 3.11 14.13
C LEU A 161 14.45 3.46 13.03
N PRO A 162 15.23 2.48 12.54
CA PRO A 162 16.14 2.74 11.44
C PRO A 162 15.37 3.17 10.19
N SER A 163 15.83 4.24 9.57
CA SER A 163 15.25 4.79 8.35
C SER A 163 16.31 4.93 7.27
N ARG A 164 15.91 4.83 6.00
CA ARG A 164 16.77 5.06 4.84
C ARG A 164 15.97 5.71 3.71
N HIS A 165 16.62 6.56 2.93
CA HIS A 165 16.08 7.24 1.73
C HIS A 165 14.68 7.83 1.90
N LEU A 166 13.62 7.05 1.70
CA LEU A 166 12.22 7.47 1.64
C LEU A 166 11.34 6.72 2.65
N GLY A 167 11.91 6.18 3.74
CA GLY A 167 11.08 5.52 4.75
C GLY A 167 11.83 4.63 5.72
N LEU A 168 11.08 3.88 6.51
CA LEU A 168 11.60 2.96 7.52
C LEU A 168 12.18 1.70 6.88
N VAL A 169 13.17 1.10 7.55
CA VAL A 169 13.71 -0.19 7.15
C VAL A 169 12.69 -1.30 7.44
N PRO A 170 12.33 -2.14 6.46
CA PRO A 170 11.38 -3.23 6.67
C PRO A 170 11.80 -4.19 7.79
N PRO A 171 10.85 -4.81 8.52
CA PRO A 171 11.15 -5.76 9.59
C PRO A 171 12.03 -6.93 9.16
N ALA A 172 11.85 -7.42 7.94
CA ALA A 172 12.62 -8.54 7.38
C ALA A 172 14.12 -8.24 7.23
N GLU A 173 14.51 -6.97 7.22
CA GLU A 173 15.90 -6.52 7.12
C GLU A 173 16.50 -6.14 8.48
N GLN A 174 15.75 -6.30 9.57
CA GLN A 174 16.17 -5.96 10.94
C GLN A 174 16.33 -7.25 11.77
N GLU A 175 17.57 -7.72 11.96
CA GLU A 175 17.86 -8.98 12.69
C GLU A 175 17.28 -8.99 14.12
N ALA A 176 17.36 -7.87 14.85
CA ALA A 176 16.87 -7.75 16.23
C ALA A 176 15.38 -7.34 16.32
N TRP A 177 14.63 -7.37 15.22
CA TRP A 177 13.24 -6.90 15.20
C TRP A 177 12.32 -7.58 16.23
N PRO A 178 12.32 -8.91 16.42
CA PRO A 178 11.46 -9.56 17.40
C PRO A 178 11.71 -9.09 18.84
N GLN A 179 12.98 -8.95 19.23
CA GLN A 179 13.39 -8.46 20.55
C GLN A 179 12.98 -6.99 20.74
N ARG A 180 13.21 -6.18 19.72
CA ARG A 180 12.83 -4.77 19.71
C ARG A 180 11.32 -4.59 19.85
N LEU A 181 10.54 -5.36 19.11
CA LEU A 181 9.09 -5.34 19.19
C LEU A 181 8.58 -5.69 20.60
N SER A 182 9.19 -6.68 21.26
CA SER A 182 8.89 -7.03 22.64
C SER A 182 9.18 -5.88 23.61
N GLN A 183 10.33 -5.22 23.49
CA GLN A 183 10.71 -4.06 24.29
C GLN A 183 9.74 -2.87 24.08
N LEU A 184 9.36 -2.57 22.83
CA LEU A 184 8.37 -1.55 22.51
C LEU A 184 7.02 -1.85 23.16
N GLY A 185 6.59 -3.12 23.16
CA GLY A 185 5.37 -3.55 23.84
C GLY A 185 5.41 -3.36 25.35
N GLN A 186 6.53 -3.65 26.00
CA GLN A 186 6.73 -3.43 27.44
C GLN A 186 6.69 -1.93 27.78
N LYS A 187 7.42 -1.09 27.04
CA LYS A 187 7.42 0.37 27.22
C LYS A 187 6.04 0.98 27.01
N ALA A 188 5.32 0.54 25.99
CA ALA A 188 3.95 0.98 25.75
C ALA A 188 3.04 0.68 26.96
N SER A 189 3.20 -0.48 27.60
CA SER A 189 2.43 -0.85 28.80
C SER A 189 2.74 0.03 30.03
N GLN A 190 3.92 0.65 30.06
CA GLN A 190 4.32 1.56 31.14
C GLN A 190 3.84 3.01 30.91
N TRP A 191 3.83 3.46 29.66
CA TRP A 191 3.62 4.87 29.33
C TRP A 191 2.20 5.20 28.90
N LEU A 192 1.44 4.17 28.48
CA LEU A 192 0.08 4.32 27.96
C LEU A 192 -0.96 3.80 28.95
N GLN A 193 -2.13 4.45 29.01
CA GLN A 193 -3.30 3.94 29.74
C GLN A 193 -3.93 2.80 28.94
N LEU A 194 -3.25 1.65 28.91
CA LEU A 194 -3.50 0.58 27.95
C LEU A 194 -4.93 0.05 28.01
N GLU A 195 -5.54 -0.08 29.20
CA GLU A 195 -6.93 -0.55 29.35
C GLU A 195 -7.92 0.38 28.66
N LYS A 196 -7.74 1.70 28.82
CA LYS A 196 -8.60 2.68 28.13
C LYS A 196 -8.40 2.66 26.62
N LEU A 197 -7.15 2.50 26.16
CA LEU A 197 -6.86 2.39 24.74
C LEU A 197 -7.45 1.12 24.14
N LEU A 198 -7.33 -0.03 24.82
CA LEU A 198 -7.95 -1.28 24.37
C LEU A 198 -9.47 -1.16 24.28
N ALA A 199 -10.09 -0.46 25.24
CA ALA A 199 -11.55 -0.20 25.20
C ALA A 199 -11.94 0.67 23.99
N LEU A 200 -11.13 1.69 23.62
CA LEU A 200 -11.37 2.49 22.41
C LEU A 200 -11.19 1.70 21.11
N MET A 201 -10.33 0.69 21.11
CA MET A 201 -10.02 -0.16 19.97
C MET A 201 -11.00 -1.34 19.81
N ALA A 202 -11.84 -1.59 20.82
CA ALA A 202 -12.76 -2.74 20.83
C ALA A 202 -13.81 -2.61 19.71
N ASN A 203 -14.03 -3.72 19.00
CA ASN A 203 -15.07 -3.77 17.99
C ASN A 203 -16.46 -3.85 18.68
N PRO A 204 -17.33 -2.85 18.52
CA PRO A 204 -18.63 -2.82 19.20
C PRO A 204 -19.57 -3.99 18.81
N ASN A 205 -19.36 -4.57 17.63
CA ASN A 205 -20.22 -5.65 17.12
C ASN A 205 -19.94 -7.04 17.72
N GLN A 206 -18.83 -7.22 18.46
CA GLN A 206 -18.51 -8.54 19.05
C GLN A 206 -19.31 -8.86 20.32
N ASN A 207 -19.88 -7.86 20.99
CA ASN A 207 -20.63 -8.04 22.24
C ASN A 207 -22.15 -8.08 22.07
N THR A 208 -22.67 -7.91 20.85
CA THR A 208 -24.09 -7.98 20.57
C THR A 208 -24.44 -9.39 20.10
N PRO A 209 -25.41 -10.10 20.72
CA PRO A 209 -25.93 -11.34 20.15
C PRO A 209 -26.41 -11.03 18.73
N GLN A 210 -25.82 -11.68 17.73
CA GLN A 210 -26.15 -11.48 16.33
C GLN A 210 -27.64 -11.81 16.12
N THR A 211 -28.48 -10.80 16.14
CA THR A 211 -29.76 -10.87 15.45
C THR A 211 -29.46 -10.99 13.96
N GLN A 212 -29.78 -12.12 13.39
CA GLN A 212 -29.40 -12.64 12.05
C GLN A 212 -29.89 -11.80 10.85
N THR A 213 -30.11 -10.52 10.96
CA THR A 213 -30.82 -9.74 9.93
C THR A 213 -30.17 -8.43 9.50
N GLN A 214 -28.88 -8.20 9.74
CA GLN A 214 -28.25 -7.01 9.12
C GLN A 214 -26.82 -7.31 8.71
N ASN A 215 -26.62 -7.36 7.39
CA ASN A 215 -25.36 -7.21 6.65
C ASN A 215 -24.13 -7.86 7.28
N GLN A 216 -24.04 -9.20 7.16
CA GLN A 216 -22.73 -9.84 7.27
C GLN A 216 -21.81 -9.16 6.25
N ALA A 217 -20.80 -8.45 6.74
CA ALA A 217 -19.79 -7.86 5.87
C ALA A 217 -19.23 -8.99 5.00
N GLN A 218 -19.32 -8.84 3.70
CA GLN A 218 -18.77 -9.80 2.75
C GLN A 218 -17.29 -9.51 2.55
N ASN A 219 -16.52 -10.53 2.22
CA ASN A 219 -15.15 -10.32 1.76
C ASN A 219 -15.12 -9.20 0.71
N PRO A 220 -14.29 -8.15 0.89
CA PRO A 220 -14.32 -6.96 0.04
C PRO A 220 -14.04 -7.27 -1.43
N ILE A 221 -13.19 -8.26 -1.72
CA ILE A 221 -12.92 -8.69 -3.10
C ILE A 221 -14.14 -9.37 -3.71
N SER A 222 -14.78 -10.30 -2.99
CA SER A 222 -15.99 -10.96 -3.48
C SER A 222 -17.15 -9.98 -3.70
N TRP A 223 -17.31 -9.00 -2.80
CA TRP A 223 -18.28 -7.92 -2.94
C TRP A 223 -17.99 -7.06 -4.19
N SER A 224 -16.74 -6.64 -4.40
CA SER A 224 -16.34 -5.85 -5.55
C SER A 224 -16.45 -6.63 -6.86
N LEU A 225 -16.07 -7.91 -6.88
CA LEU A 225 -16.27 -8.81 -8.03
C LEU A 225 -17.76 -8.93 -8.40
N GLY A 226 -18.64 -9.16 -7.43
CA GLY A 226 -20.08 -9.21 -7.67
C GLY A 226 -20.60 -7.93 -8.33
N THR A 227 -20.12 -6.77 -7.88
CA THR A 227 -20.48 -5.46 -8.43
C THR A 227 -20.00 -5.27 -9.87
N VAL A 228 -18.75 -5.69 -10.17
CA VAL A 228 -18.17 -5.57 -11.51
C VAL A 228 -18.77 -6.56 -12.47
N LEU A 229 -18.92 -7.80 -12.09
CA LEU A 229 -19.50 -8.87 -12.95
C LEU A 229 -20.96 -8.61 -13.28
N SER A 230 -21.74 -8.02 -12.36
CA SER A 230 -23.14 -7.64 -12.63
C SER A 230 -23.27 -6.58 -13.73
N LYS A 231 -22.26 -5.71 -13.87
CA LYS A 231 -22.20 -4.68 -14.92
C LYS A 231 -21.70 -5.23 -16.28
N HIS A 232 -20.97 -6.34 -16.27
CA HIS A 232 -20.37 -6.96 -17.46
C HIS A 232 -21.01 -8.33 -17.76
N LYS A 233 -22.24 -8.34 -18.26
CA LYS A 233 -23.00 -9.58 -18.61
C LYS A 233 -22.21 -10.57 -19.48
N ALA A 234 -21.27 -10.10 -20.32
CA ALA A 234 -20.44 -10.94 -21.15
C ALA A 234 -19.42 -11.81 -20.38
N HIS A 235 -19.05 -11.42 -19.15
CA HIS A 235 -18.08 -12.14 -18.33
C HIS A 235 -18.70 -13.29 -17.52
N GLN A 236 -20.01 -13.33 -17.35
CA GLN A 236 -20.71 -14.43 -16.63
C GLN A 236 -20.54 -15.78 -17.32
N GLN A 237 -20.35 -15.81 -18.65
CA GLN A 237 -20.09 -17.04 -19.39
C GLN A 237 -18.66 -17.57 -19.25
N ALA A 238 -17.67 -16.68 -19.02
CA ALA A 238 -16.26 -17.08 -18.87
C ALA A 238 -15.93 -17.66 -17.47
N THR A 239 -16.69 -17.31 -16.45
CA THR A 239 -16.50 -17.83 -15.08
C THR A 239 -17.02 -19.27 -14.91
N HIS A 240 -17.84 -19.78 -15.83
CA HIS A 240 -18.34 -21.15 -15.81
C HIS A 240 -17.51 -22.15 -16.60
N GLN A 241 -16.57 -21.71 -17.44
CA GLN A 241 -15.56 -22.64 -17.93
C GLN A 241 -14.58 -22.93 -16.79
N LYS A 242 -14.82 -24.01 -16.06
CA LYS A 242 -13.82 -24.73 -15.27
C LYS A 242 -12.72 -25.18 -16.26
N SER A 243 -11.77 -24.28 -16.58
CA SER A 243 -10.50 -24.73 -17.09
C SER A 243 -9.86 -25.56 -15.98
N GLU A 244 -9.60 -26.82 -16.24
CA GLU A 244 -8.97 -27.75 -15.29
C GLU A 244 -7.60 -27.23 -14.82
N GLN A 245 -7.01 -26.24 -15.49
CA GLN A 245 -5.74 -25.63 -15.13
C GLN A 245 -5.87 -24.12 -14.89
N ARG A 246 -5.68 -23.74 -13.65
CA ARG A 246 -5.62 -22.33 -13.20
C ARG A 246 -4.37 -21.67 -13.80
N PRO A 247 -4.48 -20.48 -14.45
CA PRO A 247 -3.30 -19.78 -14.96
C PRO A 247 -2.38 -19.39 -13.81
N CYS A 248 -1.08 -19.64 -13.97
CA CYS A 248 -0.08 -19.23 -12.99
C CYS A 248 0.31 -17.77 -13.23
N VAL A 249 0.11 -16.93 -12.23
CA VAL A 249 0.58 -15.53 -12.20
C VAL A 249 1.74 -15.45 -11.22
N VAL A 250 2.89 -15.05 -11.72
CA VAL A 250 4.11 -14.89 -10.92
C VAL A 250 4.22 -13.44 -10.46
N ILE A 251 4.51 -13.23 -9.17
CA ILE A 251 4.67 -11.90 -8.59
C ILE A 251 6.10 -11.80 -8.03
N ALA A 252 6.84 -10.78 -8.46
CA ALA A 252 8.18 -10.53 -7.91
C ALA A 252 8.08 -10.08 -6.45
N LYS A 253 8.94 -10.66 -5.58
CA LYS A 253 9.01 -10.29 -4.15
C LYS A 253 10.37 -10.64 -3.57
N ASP A 254 11.16 -9.63 -3.27
CA ASP A 254 12.42 -9.69 -2.52
C ASP A 254 12.76 -8.32 -1.92
N LYS A 255 14.02 -8.06 -1.57
CA LYS A 255 14.48 -6.78 -1.04
C LYS A 255 14.30 -5.61 -2.02
N ALA A 256 14.34 -5.87 -3.33
CA ALA A 256 14.17 -4.86 -4.36
C ALA A 256 12.68 -4.61 -4.69
N PHE A 257 11.80 -5.60 -4.50
CA PHE A 257 10.40 -5.58 -4.92
C PHE A 257 9.49 -6.03 -3.78
N HIS A 258 9.01 -5.08 -2.98
CA HIS A 258 8.16 -5.38 -1.81
C HIS A 258 7.00 -4.40 -1.59
N PHE A 259 6.77 -3.47 -2.52
CA PHE A 259 5.63 -2.55 -2.47
C PHE A 259 4.41 -3.21 -3.12
N CYS A 260 3.74 -4.03 -2.32
CA CYS A 260 2.60 -4.83 -2.77
C CYS A 260 1.50 -4.79 -1.69
N TYR A 261 0.32 -4.31 -2.06
CA TYR A 261 -0.84 -4.43 -1.19
C TYR A 261 -1.22 -5.91 -1.01
N PRO A 262 -1.64 -6.32 0.19
CA PRO A 262 -2.10 -7.70 0.42
C PRO A 262 -3.23 -8.12 -0.52
N GLU A 263 -4.04 -7.19 -0.97
CA GLU A 263 -5.14 -7.40 -1.89
C GLU A 263 -4.68 -7.85 -3.29
N LEU A 264 -3.45 -7.53 -3.72
CA LEU A 264 -2.98 -7.86 -5.07
C LEU A 264 -2.99 -9.38 -5.33
N PRO A 265 -2.28 -10.23 -4.55
CA PRO A 265 -2.37 -11.68 -4.71
C PRO A 265 -3.79 -12.21 -4.43
N GLU A 266 -4.49 -11.65 -3.44
CA GLU A 266 -5.85 -12.09 -3.08
C GLU A 266 -6.85 -11.88 -4.22
N TRP A 267 -6.74 -10.78 -5.00
CA TRP A 267 -7.54 -10.57 -6.21
C TRP A 267 -7.29 -11.65 -7.26
N LEU A 268 -6.03 -11.97 -7.54
CA LEU A 268 -5.67 -12.99 -8.51
C LEU A 268 -6.20 -14.38 -8.11
N GLU A 269 -6.06 -14.73 -6.82
CA GLU A 269 -6.57 -15.99 -6.28
C GLU A 269 -8.10 -16.06 -6.33
N ALA A 270 -8.80 -14.98 -5.98
CA ALA A 270 -10.25 -14.89 -6.06
C ALA A 270 -10.76 -14.98 -7.51
N LEU A 271 -9.96 -14.54 -8.48
CA LEU A 271 -10.21 -14.67 -9.91
C LEU A 271 -9.84 -16.05 -10.48
N GLY A 272 -9.39 -16.99 -9.63
CA GLY A 272 -9.06 -18.35 -10.01
C GLY A 272 -7.65 -18.54 -10.55
N CYS A 273 -6.73 -17.60 -10.35
CA CYS A 273 -5.31 -17.78 -10.68
C CYS A 273 -4.61 -18.62 -9.59
N GLN A 274 -3.50 -19.24 -9.98
CA GLN A 274 -2.47 -19.72 -9.05
C GLN A 274 -1.43 -18.61 -8.92
N VAL A 275 -1.18 -18.14 -7.69
CA VAL A 275 -0.15 -17.13 -7.44
C VAL A 275 1.14 -17.81 -7.00
N GLN A 276 2.27 -17.40 -7.60
CA GLN A 276 3.60 -17.82 -7.18
C GLN A 276 4.49 -16.59 -6.95
N TRP A 277 5.27 -16.63 -5.89
CA TRP A 277 6.27 -15.61 -5.59
C TRP A 277 7.59 -15.96 -6.26
N TRP A 278 8.29 -14.93 -6.72
CA TRP A 278 9.59 -15.07 -7.38
C TRP A 278 10.54 -13.97 -6.91
N ALA A 279 11.77 -14.33 -6.61
CA ALA A 279 12.81 -13.41 -6.11
C ALA A 279 13.83 -13.12 -7.23
N PRO A 280 13.74 -11.98 -7.93
CA PRO A 280 14.71 -11.59 -8.95
C PRO A 280 16.17 -11.60 -8.47
N LEU A 281 16.42 -11.18 -7.22
CA LEU A 281 17.75 -11.13 -6.62
C LEU A 281 18.38 -12.51 -6.33
N GLU A 282 17.59 -13.58 -6.35
CA GLU A 282 18.12 -14.94 -6.23
C GLU A 282 18.59 -15.54 -7.58
N ASP A 283 18.60 -14.74 -8.63
CA ASP A 283 18.98 -15.12 -10.00
C ASP A 283 18.31 -16.39 -10.51
N GLN A 284 17.01 -16.49 -10.31
CA GLN A 284 16.20 -17.64 -10.71
C GLN A 284 15.48 -17.42 -12.04
N ALA A 285 15.31 -18.49 -12.81
CA ALA A 285 14.40 -18.46 -13.96
C ALA A 285 12.94 -18.30 -13.49
N LEU A 286 12.08 -17.74 -14.34
CA LEU A 286 10.65 -17.78 -14.09
C LEU A 286 10.14 -19.23 -14.11
N PRO A 287 9.13 -19.56 -13.27
CA PRO A 287 8.46 -20.86 -13.33
C PRO A 287 7.94 -21.15 -14.75
N GLU A 288 8.11 -22.39 -15.23
CA GLU A 288 7.66 -22.78 -16.58
C GLU A 288 6.17 -22.51 -16.82
N ALA A 289 5.35 -22.64 -15.78
CA ALA A 289 3.91 -22.37 -15.83
C ALA A 289 3.55 -20.88 -15.83
N CYS A 290 4.52 -19.95 -15.77
CA CYS A 290 4.26 -18.51 -15.69
C CYS A 290 3.46 -18.01 -16.89
N ALA A 291 2.15 -17.81 -16.73
CA ALA A 291 1.25 -17.29 -17.75
C ALA A 291 1.16 -15.76 -17.75
N ALA A 292 1.46 -15.11 -16.62
CA ALA A 292 1.59 -13.67 -16.51
C ALA A 292 2.60 -13.31 -15.41
N LEU A 293 3.29 -12.16 -15.57
CA LEU A 293 4.27 -11.65 -14.62
C LEU A 293 3.81 -10.31 -14.06
N VAL A 294 3.91 -10.15 -12.74
CA VAL A 294 3.68 -8.89 -12.03
C VAL A 294 4.99 -8.46 -11.36
N LEU A 295 5.45 -7.26 -11.69
CA LEU A 295 6.60 -6.60 -11.10
C LEU A 295 6.11 -5.41 -10.27
N PRO A 296 5.92 -5.56 -8.96
CA PRO A 296 5.46 -4.46 -8.10
C PRO A 296 6.55 -3.43 -7.86
N GLY A 297 6.22 -2.37 -7.13
CA GLY A 297 7.18 -1.37 -6.72
C GLY A 297 8.17 -1.87 -5.67
N GLY A 298 9.09 -0.99 -5.32
CA GLY A 298 10.15 -1.23 -4.36
C GLY A 298 11.32 -0.27 -4.59
N TYR A 299 12.51 -0.70 -4.16
CA TYR A 299 13.75 0.08 -4.29
C TYR A 299 14.83 -0.69 -5.08
N PRO A 300 14.59 -1.01 -6.38
CA PRO A 300 15.59 -1.70 -7.20
C PRO A 300 16.89 -0.89 -7.37
N GLU A 301 16.84 0.42 -7.26
CA GLU A 301 18.00 1.30 -7.32
C GLU A 301 18.99 1.10 -6.16
N LEU A 302 18.50 0.60 -5.01
CA LEU A 302 19.37 0.24 -3.88
C LEU A 302 20.07 -1.10 -4.09
N GLN A 303 19.56 -1.89 -5.01
CA GLN A 303 20.05 -3.23 -5.35
C GLN A 303 20.51 -3.31 -6.82
N ALA A 304 20.74 -2.15 -7.49
CA ALA A 304 21.00 -2.09 -8.93
C ALA A 304 22.20 -2.92 -9.34
N LYS A 305 23.29 -2.84 -8.56
CA LYS A 305 24.49 -3.63 -8.77
C LYS A 305 24.25 -5.13 -8.67
N GLU A 306 23.54 -5.58 -7.62
CA GLU A 306 23.22 -6.99 -7.43
C GLU A 306 22.26 -7.48 -8.52
N LEU A 307 21.21 -6.72 -8.83
CA LEU A 307 20.25 -7.03 -9.90
C LEU A 307 20.94 -7.18 -11.26
N SER A 308 21.91 -6.32 -11.56
CA SER A 308 22.66 -6.37 -12.83
C SER A 308 23.46 -7.65 -13.02
N GLN A 309 23.77 -8.36 -11.93
CA GLN A 309 24.47 -9.65 -11.94
C GLN A 309 23.50 -10.83 -12.11
N CYS A 310 22.21 -10.63 -11.82
CA CYS A 310 21.17 -11.65 -11.91
C CYS A 310 20.76 -11.91 -13.37
N LYS A 311 21.68 -12.47 -14.16
CA LYS A 311 21.53 -12.64 -15.64
C LYS A 311 20.39 -13.59 -15.99
N ARG A 312 20.13 -14.61 -15.18
CA ARG A 312 19.02 -15.58 -15.41
C ARG A 312 17.67 -14.88 -15.21
N SER A 313 17.54 -14.11 -14.13
CA SER A 313 16.32 -13.36 -13.83
C SER A 313 16.04 -12.29 -14.90
N LEU A 314 17.04 -11.47 -15.25
CA LEU A 314 16.90 -10.44 -16.31
C LEU A 314 16.60 -11.06 -17.68
N GLY A 315 17.29 -12.15 -18.02
CA GLY A 315 17.05 -12.89 -19.25
C GLY A 315 15.65 -13.50 -19.31
N ALA A 316 15.15 -14.03 -18.18
CA ALA A 316 13.81 -14.60 -18.10
C ALA A 316 12.70 -13.55 -18.32
N ILE A 317 12.85 -12.33 -17.75
CA ILE A 317 11.94 -11.21 -18.01
C ILE A 317 11.93 -10.84 -19.49
N ASN A 318 13.13 -10.66 -20.08
CA ASN A 318 13.28 -10.32 -21.49
C ASN A 318 12.63 -11.38 -22.39
N GLN A 319 12.87 -12.66 -22.12
CA GLN A 319 12.26 -13.77 -22.84
C GLN A 319 10.73 -13.79 -22.70
N HIS A 320 10.20 -13.57 -21.47
CA HIS A 320 8.77 -13.51 -21.21
C HIS A 320 8.09 -12.45 -22.10
N CYS A 321 8.69 -11.25 -22.18
CA CYS A 321 8.20 -10.17 -23.04
C CYS A 321 8.30 -10.49 -24.54
N ARG A 322 9.41 -11.08 -24.99
CA ARG A 322 9.58 -11.51 -26.40
C ARG A 322 8.56 -12.54 -26.85
N LEU A 323 8.13 -13.40 -25.94
CA LEU A 323 7.06 -14.38 -26.19
C LEU A 323 5.66 -13.73 -26.20
N GLY A 324 5.55 -12.43 -25.96
CA GLY A 324 4.28 -11.71 -25.91
C GLY A 324 3.39 -12.13 -24.74
N LEU A 325 4.00 -12.61 -23.65
CA LEU A 325 3.27 -13.01 -22.44
C LEU A 325 2.94 -11.78 -21.57
N PRO A 326 1.79 -11.78 -20.90
CA PRO A 326 1.33 -10.66 -20.10
C PRO A 326 2.30 -10.24 -18.99
N LEU A 327 2.69 -8.95 -18.96
CA LEU A 327 3.52 -8.35 -17.94
C LEU A 327 2.91 -7.04 -17.43
N TYR A 328 2.73 -6.94 -16.11
CA TYR A 328 2.27 -5.75 -15.40
C TYR A 328 3.35 -5.26 -14.45
N ALA A 329 3.78 -3.99 -14.59
CA ALA A 329 4.85 -3.42 -13.79
C ALA A 329 4.48 -2.04 -13.23
N GLU A 330 4.81 -1.80 -11.95
CA GLU A 330 4.65 -0.53 -11.27
C GLU A 330 5.99 -0.03 -10.70
N CYS A 331 6.29 1.27 -10.85
CA CYS A 331 7.36 1.99 -10.17
C CYS A 331 8.73 1.25 -10.22
N GLY A 332 9.16 0.61 -9.13
CA GLY A 332 10.40 -0.19 -9.11
C GLY A 332 10.40 -1.31 -10.16
N GLY A 333 9.25 -1.94 -10.39
CA GLY A 333 9.09 -2.93 -11.46
C GLY A 333 9.27 -2.35 -12.86
N LEU A 334 8.86 -1.09 -13.09
CA LEU A 334 9.15 -0.37 -14.33
C LEU A 334 10.66 -0.19 -14.51
N LEU A 335 11.38 0.21 -13.46
CA LEU A 335 12.85 0.43 -13.53
C LEU A 335 13.60 -0.82 -13.99
N LEU A 336 13.16 -1.99 -13.56
CA LEU A 336 13.77 -3.27 -13.94
C LEU A 336 13.64 -3.59 -15.44
N LEU A 337 12.63 -3.01 -16.12
CA LEU A 337 12.39 -3.22 -17.55
C LEU A 337 13.28 -2.35 -18.46
N GLY A 338 13.94 -1.31 -17.91
CA GLY A 338 14.81 -0.43 -18.67
C GLY A 338 16.06 -1.11 -19.21
N GLN A 339 16.84 -0.37 -19.98
CA GLN A 339 18.16 -0.79 -20.46
C GLN A 339 19.18 -0.71 -19.34
N GLU A 340 19.18 0.43 -18.60
CA GLU A 340 20.12 0.71 -17.53
C GLU A 340 19.44 1.46 -16.38
N LEU A 341 19.86 1.16 -15.18
CA LEU A 341 19.49 1.87 -13.95
C LEU A 341 20.77 2.45 -13.32
N LEU A 342 20.82 3.75 -13.18
CA LEU A 342 21.88 4.41 -12.44
C LEU A 342 21.56 4.33 -10.94
N ASP A 343 22.51 3.91 -10.14
CA ASP A 343 22.38 3.89 -8.68
C ASP A 343 22.51 5.31 -8.06
N ALA A 344 22.57 5.39 -6.74
CA ALA A 344 22.67 6.66 -6.02
C ALA A 344 24.01 7.39 -6.28
N ASP A 345 25.05 6.64 -6.63
CA ASP A 345 26.41 7.15 -6.92
C ASP A 345 26.58 7.49 -8.40
N GLY A 346 25.58 7.20 -9.23
CA GLY A 346 25.56 7.47 -10.67
C GLY A 346 26.23 6.37 -11.51
N GLU A 347 26.56 5.21 -10.94
CA GLU A 347 27.03 4.06 -11.69
C GLU A 347 25.87 3.42 -12.47
N ALA A 348 26.09 3.13 -13.75
CA ALA A 348 25.08 2.52 -14.61
C ALA A 348 25.13 0.99 -14.52
N HIS A 349 23.98 0.39 -14.25
CA HIS A 349 23.81 -1.05 -14.14
C HIS A 349 22.81 -1.55 -15.18
N PRO A 350 23.17 -2.54 -16.03
CA PRO A 350 22.26 -3.08 -17.03
C PRO A 350 21.08 -3.81 -16.37
N MET A 351 19.88 -3.57 -16.91
CA MET A 351 18.63 -4.20 -16.48
C MET A 351 18.08 -5.15 -17.57
N ALA A 352 16.77 -5.46 -17.55
CA ALA A 352 16.19 -6.45 -18.46
C ALA A 352 16.17 -6.03 -19.94
N GLY A 353 16.32 -4.74 -20.27
CA GLY A 353 16.40 -4.23 -21.65
C GLY A 353 15.12 -4.45 -22.46
N VAL A 354 13.96 -4.49 -21.80
CA VAL A 354 12.65 -4.64 -22.45
C VAL A 354 12.17 -3.31 -23.01
N LEU A 355 12.35 -2.24 -22.24
CA LEU A 355 11.94 -0.88 -22.59
C LEU A 355 13.17 0.01 -22.89
N PRO A 356 13.06 0.91 -23.88
CA PRO A 356 14.19 1.65 -24.42
C PRO A 356 14.50 2.93 -23.62
N PHE A 357 14.74 2.81 -22.29
CA PHE A 357 15.10 3.93 -21.45
C PHE A 357 16.28 3.60 -20.54
N ARG A 358 16.95 4.67 -20.08
CA ARG A 358 17.83 4.68 -18.93
C ARG A 358 17.10 5.38 -17.78
N ALA A 359 17.31 4.93 -16.56
CA ALA A 359 16.74 5.59 -15.38
C ALA A 359 17.87 6.18 -14.52
N GLN A 360 17.69 7.41 -14.07
CA GLN A 360 18.62 8.11 -13.19
C GLN A 360 17.91 8.85 -12.07
N ARG A 361 18.63 9.19 -11.03
CA ARG A 361 18.12 10.00 -9.93
C ARG A 361 17.65 11.36 -10.42
N GLY A 362 16.46 11.80 -10.00
CA GLY A 362 15.86 13.08 -10.35
C GLY A 362 15.16 13.74 -9.17
N ALA A 363 14.23 14.64 -9.46
CA ALA A 363 13.39 15.27 -8.45
C ALA A 363 12.39 14.25 -7.86
N LEU A 364 11.98 14.48 -6.60
CA LEU A 364 10.93 13.69 -5.97
C LEU A 364 9.59 13.93 -6.69
N SER A 365 8.96 12.85 -7.15
CA SER A 365 7.57 12.83 -7.57
C SER A 365 6.75 12.12 -6.51
N LEU A 366 5.84 12.86 -5.89
CA LEU A 366 5.01 12.38 -4.79
C LEU A 366 3.58 12.88 -4.95
N GLY A 367 2.60 12.01 -4.74
CA GLY A 367 1.20 12.38 -4.56
C GLY A 367 0.23 11.61 -5.44
N TYR A 368 -1.04 11.88 -5.21
CA TYR A 368 -2.15 11.31 -5.96
C TYR A 368 -2.22 11.82 -7.39
N ARG A 369 -2.58 10.93 -8.31
CA ARG A 369 -2.72 11.24 -9.75
C ARG A 369 -4.03 10.65 -10.28
N GLY A 370 -4.78 11.49 -11.00
CA GLY A 370 -5.78 11.01 -11.93
C GLY A 370 -5.11 10.54 -13.21
N ALA A 371 -5.47 9.36 -13.68
CA ALA A 371 -4.91 8.74 -14.87
C ALA A 371 -6.00 8.47 -15.91
N THR A 372 -5.84 9.06 -17.11
CA THR A 372 -6.74 8.84 -18.25
C THR A 372 -6.01 8.03 -19.31
N PRO A 373 -6.40 6.77 -19.59
CA PRO A 373 -5.81 5.95 -20.63
C PRO A 373 -5.90 6.60 -22.02
N LEU A 374 -4.78 6.63 -22.73
CA LEU A 374 -4.70 7.18 -24.10
C LEU A 374 -5.05 6.13 -25.16
N ARG A 375 -4.93 4.86 -24.81
CA ARG A 375 -5.19 3.72 -25.71
C ARG A 375 -5.64 2.48 -24.96
N ALA A 376 -6.20 1.52 -25.69
CA ALA A 376 -6.39 0.18 -25.18
C ALA A 376 -5.03 -0.52 -25.05
N GLY A 377 -4.85 -1.28 -23.97
CA GLY A 377 -3.67 -2.06 -23.67
C GLY A 377 -4.00 -3.30 -22.86
N LEU A 378 -2.98 -3.94 -22.28
CA LEU A 378 -3.14 -5.13 -21.44
C LEU A 378 -4.28 -4.95 -20.42
N VAL A 379 -4.22 -3.91 -19.63
CA VAL A 379 -5.18 -3.65 -18.55
C VAL A 379 -6.00 -2.38 -18.72
N LEU A 380 -5.65 -1.48 -19.65
CA LEU A 380 -6.26 -0.17 -19.84
C LEU A 380 -7.30 -0.17 -20.96
N ARG A 381 -8.33 0.69 -20.81
CA ARG A 381 -9.31 0.97 -21.88
C ARG A 381 -9.55 2.47 -21.97
N PRO A 382 -9.64 3.05 -23.19
CA PRO A 382 -10.02 4.44 -23.39
C PRO A 382 -11.36 4.78 -22.74
N GLY A 383 -11.46 6.00 -22.19
CA GLY A 383 -12.66 6.47 -21.50
C GLY A 383 -12.73 6.12 -20.01
N GLU A 384 -11.80 5.33 -19.50
CA GLU A 384 -11.69 5.10 -18.06
C GLU A 384 -11.02 6.27 -17.35
N GLN A 385 -11.35 6.44 -16.06
CA GLN A 385 -10.70 7.36 -15.14
C GLN A 385 -10.19 6.54 -13.96
N LEU A 386 -8.89 6.53 -13.76
CA LEU A 386 -8.24 5.78 -12.68
C LEU A 386 -7.58 6.75 -11.70
N GLN A 387 -7.46 6.32 -10.45
CA GLN A 387 -6.71 7.04 -9.43
C GLN A 387 -5.52 6.19 -8.99
N GLY A 388 -4.37 6.81 -8.90
CA GLY A 388 -3.16 6.15 -8.44
C GLY A 388 -2.28 7.10 -7.64
N HIS A 389 -1.15 6.60 -7.20
CA HIS A 389 -0.19 7.35 -6.41
C HIS A 389 1.21 7.18 -6.97
N GLU A 390 1.98 8.25 -7.04
CA GLU A 390 3.42 8.23 -7.36
C GLU A 390 4.24 8.50 -6.13
N PHE A 391 5.34 7.78 -6.00
CA PHE A 391 6.35 8.00 -4.98
C PHE A 391 7.71 7.49 -5.45
N HIS A 392 8.47 8.33 -6.18
CA HIS A 392 9.78 7.97 -6.71
C HIS A 392 10.71 9.17 -6.85
N ARG A 393 12.02 8.91 -6.88
CA ARG A 393 13.07 9.90 -7.14
C ARG A 393 13.81 9.64 -8.45
N TRP A 394 13.51 8.55 -9.17
CA TRP A 394 14.12 8.25 -10.45
C TRP A 394 13.30 8.83 -11.59
N GLN A 395 13.98 9.22 -12.64
CA GLN A 395 13.42 9.76 -13.87
C GLN A 395 13.94 8.96 -15.04
N LEU A 396 13.13 8.85 -16.09
CA LEU A 396 13.47 8.12 -17.29
C LEU A 396 14.09 9.06 -18.33
N GLN A 397 15.18 8.65 -18.93
CA GLN A 397 15.79 9.28 -20.08
C GLN A 397 15.37 8.51 -21.34
N GLU A 398 14.56 9.15 -22.16
CA GLU A 398 14.01 8.62 -23.40
C GLU A 398 14.21 9.60 -24.54
N THR A 399 14.37 9.08 -25.75
CA THR A 399 14.30 9.91 -26.95
C THR A 399 12.83 10.31 -27.25
N PRO A 400 12.59 11.47 -27.95
CA PRO A 400 11.23 11.84 -28.34
C PRO A 400 10.47 10.79 -29.16
N ALA A 401 11.17 10.06 -30.05
CA ALA A 401 10.59 8.98 -30.83
C ALA A 401 10.14 7.78 -29.96
N GLN A 402 10.89 7.47 -28.93
CA GLN A 402 10.56 6.43 -27.96
C GLN A 402 9.37 6.82 -27.08
N LYS A 403 9.25 8.12 -26.74
CA LYS A 403 8.09 8.64 -25.99
C LYS A 403 6.76 8.55 -26.72
N ALA A 404 6.78 8.64 -28.06
CA ALA A 404 5.56 8.64 -28.86
C ALA A 404 4.92 7.26 -29.03
N ALA A 405 5.71 6.18 -28.90
CA ALA A 405 5.25 4.81 -29.06
C ALA A 405 4.67 4.29 -27.74
N GLU A 406 3.49 3.65 -27.82
CA GLU A 406 2.91 2.85 -26.71
C GLU A 406 2.60 3.58 -25.39
N GLN A 407 2.42 4.92 -25.43
CA GLN A 407 2.07 5.71 -24.25
C GLN A 407 0.80 5.20 -23.57
N ALA A 408 0.86 4.99 -22.24
CA ALA A 408 -0.23 4.38 -21.48
C ALA A 408 -1.34 5.38 -21.20
N TRP A 409 -1.03 6.50 -20.55
CA TRP A 409 -2.01 7.43 -20.04
C TRP A 409 -1.51 8.87 -19.90
N ARG A 410 -2.44 9.78 -19.71
CA ARG A 410 -2.22 11.15 -19.26
C ARG A 410 -2.45 11.19 -17.75
N LEU A 411 -1.47 11.71 -17.02
CA LEU A 411 -1.54 11.92 -15.58
C LEU A 411 -1.80 13.39 -15.27
N GLU A 412 -2.66 13.60 -14.27
CA GLU A 412 -3.00 14.91 -13.71
C GLU A 412 -2.99 14.85 -12.19
N GLY A 413 -2.64 15.93 -11.52
CA GLY A 413 -2.62 15.98 -10.06
C GLY A 413 -2.46 17.39 -9.53
N TRP A 414 -2.68 17.56 -8.24
CA TRP A 414 -2.51 18.86 -7.61
C TRP A 414 -1.05 19.32 -7.67
N GLY A 415 -0.83 20.55 -8.08
CA GLY A 415 0.50 21.18 -8.10
C GLY A 415 1.48 20.61 -9.15
N VAL A 416 1.03 19.74 -10.05
CA VAL A 416 1.87 19.19 -11.13
C VAL A 416 1.26 19.47 -12.50
N LEU A 417 2.12 19.67 -13.51
CA LEU A 417 1.67 19.79 -14.90
C LEU A 417 1.19 18.42 -15.39
N ALA A 418 0.10 18.46 -16.16
CA ALA A 418 -0.38 17.27 -16.83
C ALA A 418 0.70 16.73 -17.80
N ARG A 419 0.93 15.41 -17.75
CA ARG A 419 1.94 14.76 -18.58
C ARG A 419 1.47 13.39 -19.05
N VAL A 420 2.10 12.94 -20.10
CA VAL A 420 1.96 11.56 -20.57
C VAL A 420 3.03 10.69 -19.92
N GLU A 421 2.65 9.47 -19.53
CA GLU A 421 3.52 8.56 -18.80
C GLU A 421 3.15 7.11 -19.08
N GLY A 422 4.14 6.21 -18.91
CA GLY A 422 3.98 4.76 -18.95
C GLY A 422 3.88 4.18 -20.35
N TRP A 423 4.03 2.86 -20.43
CA TRP A 423 3.92 2.05 -21.64
C TRP A 423 2.77 1.07 -21.53
N THR A 424 2.03 0.90 -22.61
CA THR A 424 1.01 -0.15 -22.71
C THR A 424 0.82 -0.64 -24.12
N ASN A 425 0.73 -1.95 -24.27
CA ASN A 425 0.30 -2.65 -25.47
C ASN A 425 -0.55 -3.88 -25.09
N ALA A 426 -0.80 -4.79 -26.00
CA ALA A 426 -1.65 -5.96 -25.75
C ALA A 426 -1.10 -6.91 -24.65
N ALA A 427 0.22 -6.91 -24.42
CA ALA A 427 0.90 -7.82 -23.49
C ALA A 427 1.64 -7.10 -22.34
N LEU A 428 1.82 -5.78 -22.42
CA LEU A 428 2.60 -5.01 -21.46
C LEU A 428 1.79 -3.87 -20.89
N HIS A 429 1.93 -3.66 -19.57
CA HIS A 429 1.64 -2.42 -18.88
C HIS A 429 2.79 -2.11 -17.92
N ALA A 430 3.38 -0.92 -18.01
CA ALA A 430 4.47 -0.49 -17.15
C ALA A 430 4.36 1.02 -16.88
N SER A 431 4.38 1.43 -15.62
CA SER A 431 4.13 2.82 -15.19
C SER A 431 4.80 3.13 -13.85
N TRP A 432 5.04 4.42 -13.59
CA TRP A 432 5.38 4.90 -12.25
C TRP A 432 4.22 4.82 -11.27
N LEU A 433 2.99 4.80 -11.78
CA LEU A 433 1.79 4.93 -10.99
C LEU A 433 1.45 3.62 -10.28
N HIS A 434 1.33 3.69 -8.96
CA HIS A 434 0.80 2.61 -8.15
C HIS A 434 -0.73 2.66 -8.13
N LEU A 435 -1.37 1.53 -8.37
CA LEU A 435 -2.81 1.36 -8.30
C LEU A 435 -3.21 0.48 -7.12
N HIS A 436 -4.28 0.84 -6.43
CA HIS A 436 -4.92 -0.08 -5.50
C HIS A 436 -6.09 -0.79 -6.20
N TRP A 437 -5.98 -2.11 -6.39
CA TRP A 437 -6.95 -2.85 -7.21
C TRP A 437 -8.37 -2.88 -6.62
N GLY A 438 -8.54 -2.57 -5.34
CA GLY A 438 -9.84 -2.33 -4.74
C GLY A 438 -10.61 -1.16 -5.37
N GLY A 439 -9.90 -0.13 -5.86
CA GLY A 439 -10.49 1.00 -6.57
C GLY A 439 -10.62 0.81 -8.09
N CYS A 440 -9.90 -0.17 -8.65
CA CYS A 440 -9.89 -0.45 -10.09
C CYS A 440 -9.98 -1.95 -10.39
N PRO A 441 -11.05 -2.65 -10.00
CA PRO A 441 -11.20 -4.10 -10.09
C PRO A 441 -11.18 -4.65 -11.53
N SER A 442 -11.32 -3.80 -12.54
CA SER A 442 -11.14 -4.16 -13.95
C SER A 442 -9.70 -4.50 -14.31
N ILE A 443 -8.71 -3.96 -13.59
CA ILE A 443 -7.28 -4.21 -13.83
C ILE A 443 -6.91 -5.68 -13.58
N PRO A 444 -7.11 -6.24 -12.35
CA PRO A 444 -6.80 -7.65 -12.11
C PRO A 444 -7.65 -8.60 -12.96
N LEU A 445 -8.89 -8.23 -13.28
CA LEU A 445 -9.76 -9.03 -14.14
C LEU A 445 -9.18 -9.19 -15.55
N ARG A 446 -8.71 -8.09 -16.16
CA ARG A 446 -8.09 -8.11 -17.50
C ARG A 446 -6.75 -8.81 -17.50
N LEU A 447 -5.95 -8.65 -16.44
CA LEU A 447 -4.69 -9.38 -16.31
C LEU A 447 -4.93 -10.89 -16.24
N ARG A 448 -5.94 -11.32 -15.46
CA ARG A 448 -6.35 -12.72 -15.39
C ARG A 448 -6.80 -13.23 -16.77
N ASP A 449 -7.62 -12.47 -17.49
CA ASP A 449 -8.10 -12.87 -18.82
C ASP A 449 -6.94 -13.05 -19.81
N ALA A 450 -5.96 -12.14 -19.77
CA ALA A 450 -4.75 -12.25 -20.57
C ALA A 450 -3.90 -13.48 -20.17
N ALA A 451 -3.77 -13.78 -18.89
CA ALA A 451 -3.08 -14.97 -18.39
C ALA A 451 -3.77 -16.27 -18.83
N VAL A 452 -5.10 -16.32 -18.82
CA VAL A 452 -5.87 -17.47 -19.35
C VAL A 452 -5.60 -17.66 -20.82
N ALA A 453 -5.63 -16.59 -21.62
CA ALA A 453 -5.36 -16.65 -23.07
C ALA A 453 -3.91 -17.10 -23.36
N ALA A 454 -2.95 -16.64 -22.57
CA ALA A 454 -1.54 -17.05 -22.70
C ALA A 454 -1.34 -18.53 -22.36
N ASN A 455 -2.00 -19.01 -21.30
CA ASN A 455 -1.94 -20.41 -20.88
C ASN A 455 -2.51 -21.35 -21.98
N ALA A 456 -3.65 -20.99 -22.58
CA ALA A 456 -4.26 -21.76 -23.66
C ALA A 456 -3.37 -21.87 -24.92
N LYS A 457 -2.69 -20.75 -25.30
CA LYS A 457 -1.75 -20.76 -26.44
C LYS A 457 -0.56 -21.69 -26.22
N ARG A 458 -0.01 -21.73 -24.98
CA ARG A 458 1.11 -22.64 -24.68
C ARG A 458 0.73 -24.10 -24.83
N GLN A 459 -0.46 -24.48 -24.35
CA GLN A 459 -0.94 -25.87 -24.48
C GLN A 459 -1.11 -26.32 -25.95
N THR A 460 -1.57 -25.41 -26.84
CA THR A 460 -1.72 -25.68 -28.26
C THR A 460 -0.37 -25.82 -28.99
N THR A 461 0.70 -25.24 -28.47
CA THR A 461 2.04 -25.30 -29.07
C THR A 461 2.85 -26.52 -28.59
N GLN A 462 2.43 -27.14 -27.47
CA GLN A 462 3.07 -28.37 -26.93
C GLN A 462 2.41 -29.67 -27.38
N ASN A 463 1.21 -29.60 -27.95
CA ASN A 463 0.52 -30.70 -28.65
C ASN A 463 0.76 -30.61 -30.16
#